data_fbc4272ab39f3dafe12ab000e87261d7
#
_entry.id   fbc4272ab39f3dafe12ab000e87261d7
#
_cell.length_a   1.000
_cell.length_b   1.000
_cell.length_c   1.000
_cell.angle_alpha   90.00
_cell.angle_beta   90.00
_cell.angle_gamma   90.00
#
_symmetry.space_group_name_H-M   'P 1'
#
loop_
_entity.id
_entity.type
_entity.pdbx_description
1 polymer ?
#
loop_
_entity_poly.entity_id
_entity_poly.type
_entity_poly.pdbx_seq_one_letter_code
_entity_poly.pdbx_strand_id
1 'polypeptide(L)'
;MSNKLDQIIDVSISLSTKTITQQGFGTPMFLGESMKLDRRVKSYANITEVAVDFASSDPEYKMASTAFSQEKTPASIMIGKKVVATSTAITAATNPSGDLVNIEKADHNLETGASVIVTGFNEAEYNGTFEITKIDDDNFQYTAASTPSATPATGSGSYTASETWANAIQKCFDYNSTWYALAITSAVEADILSAAGKIEVLKRIFLARSSDVDNLDSAETGSILYQLKQLGYDRTFTIYNGDTANYFADAAWLGRQLPTTPGSSNWAFKSLTGIIADDLLSSQSSAVFTNNGNTYETFAGQPITRYGKVASGEWIDVIRGADWLQARLQENLYSTLINVEKIPYTDAGGDIIENKIREILDEGVENDFIAADADGVGQYTITVPDVADISSADKLARLFSGVSFTATLAGAVNKIAISGN
;
A
#
# COMPACT_ATOMS: atom_id res chain seq x y z
N MET A 1 -11.94 49.68 -17.23
CA MET A 1 -11.24 50.93 -17.58
C MET A 1 -9.76 50.64 -17.64
N SER A 2 -9.15 50.63 -18.83
CA SER A 2 -7.71 50.46 -18.95
C SER A 2 -7.03 51.65 -18.30
N ASN A 3 -6.03 51.39 -17.47
CA ASN A 3 -5.28 52.45 -16.80
C ASN A 3 -4.50 53.23 -17.87
N LYS A 4 -4.61 54.58 -17.91
CA LYS A 4 -3.91 55.38 -18.92
C LYS A 4 -2.37 55.22 -18.85
N LEU A 5 -1.84 54.75 -17.70
CA LEU A 5 -0.42 54.39 -17.54
C LEU A 5 -0.01 53.20 -18.40
N ASP A 6 -0.91 52.24 -18.60
CA ASP A 6 -0.62 51.02 -19.40
C ASP A 6 -0.38 51.33 -20.88
N GLN A 7 -0.78 52.55 -21.33
CA GLN A 7 -0.51 53.05 -22.70
C GLN A 7 0.90 53.63 -22.87
N ILE A 8 1.59 53.89 -21.76
CA ILE A 8 2.92 54.51 -21.74
C ILE A 8 3.97 53.52 -21.19
N ILE A 9 3.56 52.73 -20.20
CA ILE A 9 4.42 51.76 -19.55
C ILE A 9 3.62 50.46 -19.44
N ASP A 10 3.97 49.48 -20.27
CA ASP A 10 3.45 48.13 -20.18
C ASP A 10 4.41 47.30 -19.32
N VAL A 11 3.96 46.83 -18.16
CA VAL A 11 4.70 45.98 -17.26
C VAL A 11 4.05 44.59 -17.27
N SER A 12 4.61 43.68 -18.00
CA SER A 12 4.24 42.28 -17.89
C SER A 12 5.16 41.58 -16.87
N ILE A 13 4.60 41.11 -15.75
CA ILE A 13 5.32 40.35 -14.76
C ILE A 13 5.01 38.87 -15.04
N SER A 14 6.02 38.15 -15.52
CA SER A 14 5.98 36.69 -15.64
C SER A 14 6.59 36.08 -14.40
N LEU A 15 5.75 35.49 -13.54
CA LEU A 15 6.21 34.68 -12.40
C LEU A 15 6.49 33.26 -12.88
N SER A 16 7.76 32.90 -13.10
CA SER A 16 8.17 31.51 -13.38
C SER A 16 8.48 30.80 -12.07
N THR A 17 7.45 30.49 -11.30
CA THR A 17 7.59 29.58 -10.14
C THR A 17 7.74 28.15 -10.63
N LYS A 18 8.83 27.51 -10.24
CA LYS A 18 9.01 26.06 -10.51
C LYS A 18 8.01 25.28 -9.67
N THR A 19 7.10 24.59 -10.34
CA THR A 19 6.15 23.70 -9.67
C THR A 19 6.77 22.31 -9.48
N ILE A 20 6.47 21.69 -8.35
CA ILE A 20 6.82 20.31 -8.06
C ILE A 20 5.58 19.44 -8.17
N THR A 21 5.78 18.17 -8.54
CA THR A 21 4.70 17.18 -8.51
C THR A 21 4.51 16.71 -7.08
N GLN A 22 3.32 16.87 -6.54
CA GLN A 22 2.96 16.40 -5.21
C GLN A 22 2.61 14.92 -5.21
N GLN A 23 2.96 14.21 -4.14
CA GLN A 23 2.55 12.82 -3.93
C GLN A 23 1.04 12.73 -3.77
N GLY A 24 0.40 11.87 -4.59
CA GLY A 24 -1.02 11.55 -4.47
C GLY A 24 -1.28 10.49 -3.39
N PHE A 25 -2.37 10.66 -2.63
CA PHE A 25 -2.82 9.71 -1.60
C PHE A 25 -4.20 9.12 -1.93
N GLY A 26 -4.75 9.43 -3.10
CA GLY A 26 -6.11 9.07 -3.48
C GLY A 26 -6.23 7.93 -4.48
N THR A 27 -5.13 7.36 -4.98
CA THR A 27 -5.15 6.36 -6.05
C THR A 27 -4.91 4.96 -5.49
N PRO A 28 -5.90 4.04 -5.54
CA PRO A 28 -5.69 2.63 -5.26
C PRO A 28 -5.07 1.91 -6.45
N MET A 29 -4.28 0.88 -6.18
CA MET A 29 -3.85 -0.12 -7.15
C MET A 29 -4.49 -1.47 -6.82
N PHE A 30 -5.05 -2.10 -7.83
CA PHE A 30 -5.57 -3.47 -7.78
C PHE A 30 -4.62 -4.36 -8.57
N LEU A 31 -3.97 -5.30 -7.87
CA LEU A 31 -3.00 -6.20 -8.48
C LEU A 31 -3.63 -7.57 -8.67
N GLY A 32 -3.66 -8.03 -9.93
CA GLY A 32 -4.24 -9.31 -10.30
C GLY A 32 -3.32 -10.18 -11.15
N GLU A 33 -3.80 -11.37 -11.46
CA GLU A 33 -3.07 -12.39 -12.22
C GLU A 33 -3.47 -12.42 -13.71
N SER A 34 -4.37 -11.54 -14.14
CA SER A 34 -4.77 -11.47 -15.53
C SER A 34 -3.64 -10.97 -16.43
N MET A 35 -3.37 -11.70 -17.50
CA MET A 35 -2.34 -11.34 -18.47
C MET A 35 -2.86 -10.45 -19.61
N LYS A 36 -4.06 -9.85 -19.45
CA LYS A 36 -4.72 -9.05 -20.50
C LYS A 36 -4.05 -7.72 -20.77
N LEU A 37 -3.31 -7.16 -19.78
CA LEU A 37 -2.57 -5.93 -19.98
C LEU A 37 -1.30 -6.16 -20.81
N ASP A 38 -1.03 -5.28 -21.76
CA ASP A 38 0.21 -5.22 -22.54
C ASP A 38 1.39 -4.66 -21.74
N ARG A 39 1.10 -3.94 -20.64
CA ARG A 39 2.06 -3.28 -19.75
C ARG A 39 1.92 -3.76 -18.30
N ARG A 40 2.87 -3.41 -17.45
CA ARG A 40 2.89 -3.84 -16.06
C ARG A 40 1.75 -3.22 -15.23
N VAL A 41 1.49 -1.93 -15.43
CA VAL A 41 0.45 -1.16 -14.73
C VAL A 41 -0.26 -0.26 -15.72
N LYS A 42 -1.58 -0.16 -15.63
CA LYS A 42 -2.40 0.79 -16.41
C LYS A 42 -3.34 1.56 -15.48
N SER A 43 -3.47 2.87 -15.72
CA SER A 43 -4.38 3.75 -15.00
C SER A 43 -5.72 3.84 -15.73
N TYR A 44 -6.82 3.96 -14.97
CA TYR A 44 -8.18 4.06 -15.47
C TYR A 44 -8.94 5.14 -14.69
N ALA A 45 -9.61 6.01 -15.40
CA ALA A 45 -10.40 7.09 -14.80
C ALA A 45 -11.85 6.67 -14.49
N ASN A 46 -12.34 5.59 -15.07
CA ASN A 46 -13.70 5.09 -14.87
C ASN A 46 -13.83 3.62 -15.28
N ILE A 47 -14.97 3.01 -14.94
CA ILE A 47 -15.22 1.59 -15.22
C ILE A 47 -15.36 1.28 -16.71
N THR A 48 -15.77 2.25 -17.52
CA THR A 48 -15.89 2.05 -18.98
C THR A 48 -14.51 1.82 -19.62
N GLU A 49 -13.50 2.52 -19.14
CA GLU A 49 -12.12 2.30 -19.59
C GLU A 49 -11.60 0.92 -19.15
N VAL A 50 -11.95 0.47 -17.94
CA VAL A 50 -11.59 -0.88 -17.46
C VAL A 50 -12.24 -1.95 -18.32
N ALA A 51 -13.49 -1.76 -18.76
CA ALA A 51 -14.23 -2.70 -19.59
C ALA A 51 -13.61 -2.91 -21.00
N VAL A 52 -12.69 -2.04 -21.42
CA VAL A 52 -11.94 -2.23 -22.67
C VAL A 52 -10.95 -3.40 -22.56
N ASP A 53 -10.33 -3.54 -21.39
CA ASP A 53 -9.27 -4.53 -21.18
C ASP A 53 -9.75 -5.78 -20.43
N PHE A 54 -10.77 -5.65 -19.57
CA PHE A 54 -11.24 -6.71 -18.68
C PHE A 54 -12.72 -7.01 -18.88
N ALA A 55 -13.08 -8.29 -18.88
CA ALA A 55 -14.47 -8.71 -18.85
C ALA A 55 -15.07 -8.50 -17.43
N SER A 56 -16.40 -8.36 -17.37
CA SER A 56 -17.11 -8.19 -16.07
C SER A 56 -16.96 -9.38 -15.10
N SER A 57 -16.52 -10.52 -15.60
CA SER A 57 -16.21 -11.72 -14.80
C SER A 57 -14.82 -11.67 -14.15
N ASP A 58 -13.90 -10.84 -14.66
CA ASP A 58 -12.52 -10.78 -14.19
C ASP A 58 -12.45 -10.17 -12.78
N PRO A 59 -11.63 -10.69 -11.87
CA PRO A 59 -11.46 -10.14 -10.53
C PRO A 59 -11.04 -8.67 -10.53
N GLU A 60 -10.14 -8.28 -11.43
CA GLU A 60 -9.66 -6.89 -11.58
C GLU A 60 -10.80 -5.94 -11.96
N TYR A 61 -11.68 -6.36 -12.88
CA TYR A 61 -12.87 -5.58 -13.22
C TYR A 61 -13.81 -5.45 -12.03
N LYS A 62 -14.06 -6.54 -11.30
CA LYS A 62 -14.93 -6.53 -10.12
C LYS A 62 -14.39 -5.59 -9.04
N MET A 63 -13.08 -5.62 -8.75
CA MET A 63 -12.45 -4.68 -7.81
C MET A 63 -12.61 -3.23 -8.27
N ALA A 64 -12.32 -2.95 -9.53
CA ALA A 64 -12.47 -1.62 -10.12
C ALA A 64 -13.93 -1.14 -10.06
N SER A 65 -14.88 -1.98 -10.46
CA SER A 65 -16.32 -1.67 -10.42
C SER A 65 -16.78 -1.38 -8.99
N THR A 66 -16.31 -2.18 -8.04
CA THR A 66 -16.64 -2.00 -6.62
C THR A 66 -16.07 -0.67 -6.09
N ALA A 67 -14.84 -0.32 -6.43
CA ALA A 67 -14.23 0.95 -6.00
C ALA A 67 -14.92 2.17 -6.62
N PHE A 68 -15.26 2.12 -7.92
CA PHE A 68 -15.96 3.20 -8.61
C PHE A 68 -17.45 3.32 -8.25
N SER A 69 -18.05 2.33 -7.60
CA SER A 69 -19.44 2.37 -7.17
C SER A 69 -19.67 3.05 -5.83
N GLN A 70 -18.61 3.44 -5.12
CA GLN A 70 -18.73 4.01 -3.80
C GLN A 70 -19.27 5.45 -3.82
N GLU A 71 -19.82 5.92 -2.71
CA GLU A 71 -20.35 7.29 -2.56
C GLU A 71 -19.31 8.37 -2.85
N LYS A 72 -18.08 8.19 -2.37
CA LYS A 72 -16.90 8.95 -2.79
C LYS A 72 -16.06 8.02 -3.68
N THR A 73 -15.75 8.45 -4.87
CA THR A 73 -15.01 7.63 -5.83
C THR A 73 -13.60 8.16 -6.06
N PRO A 74 -12.60 7.31 -6.22
CA PRO A 74 -11.27 7.76 -6.61
C PRO A 74 -11.31 8.40 -8.00
N ALA A 75 -10.53 9.46 -8.20
CA ALA A 75 -10.41 10.12 -9.51
C ALA A 75 -9.81 9.19 -10.57
N SER A 76 -9.00 8.23 -10.15
CA SER A 76 -8.47 7.16 -10.96
C SER A 76 -8.08 5.98 -10.08
N ILE A 77 -8.04 4.81 -10.69
CA ILE A 77 -7.45 3.59 -10.12
C ILE A 77 -6.30 3.13 -10.98
N MET A 78 -5.44 2.27 -10.45
CA MET A 78 -4.47 1.52 -11.25
C MET A 78 -4.77 0.03 -11.17
N ILE A 79 -4.56 -0.67 -12.29
CA ILE A 79 -4.56 -2.12 -12.31
C ILE A 79 -3.16 -2.57 -12.70
N GLY A 80 -2.55 -3.39 -11.84
CA GLY A 80 -1.28 -4.04 -12.07
C GLY A 80 -1.46 -5.51 -12.38
N LYS A 81 -0.47 -6.12 -13.02
CA LYS A 81 -0.46 -7.57 -13.27
C LYS A 81 0.67 -8.26 -12.53
N LYS A 82 0.34 -9.38 -11.89
CA LYS A 82 1.30 -10.42 -11.47
C LYS A 82 1.49 -11.35 -12.66
N VAL A 83 2.72 -11.52 -13.10
CA VAL A 83 2.98 -12.34 -14.28
C VAL A 83 2.88 -13.82 -13.93
N VAL A 84 2.05 -14.53 -14.67
CA VAL A 84 2.01 -15.99 -14.72
C VAL A 84 2.59 -16.40 -16.06
N ALA A 85 3.76 -17.03 -16.06
CA ALA A 85 4.43 -17.42 -17.29
C ALA A 85 3.73 -18.64 -17.94
N THR A 86 3.84 -18.73 -19.26
CA THR A 86 3.44 -19.91 -20.01
C THR A 86 4.38 -21.08 -19.69
N SER A 87 3.88 -22.31 -19.86
CA SER A 87 4.70 -23.52 -19.69
C SER A 87 5.96 -23.48 -20.56
N THR A 88 7.10 -23.71 -19.95
CA THR A 88 8.42 -23.66 -20.57
C THR A 88 9.10 -25.02 -20.42
N ALA A 89 9.59 -25.57 -21.54
CA ALA A 89 10.28 -26.85 -21.52
C ALA A 89 11.61 -26.75 -20.74
N ILE A 90 11.88 -27.74 -19.90
CA ILE A 90 13.12 -27.91 -19.15
C ILE A 90 14.14 -28.65 -20.04
N THR A 91 15.39 -28.17 -20.04
CA THR A 91 16.47 -28.81 -20.79
C THR A 91 16.97 -30.06 -20.07
N ALA A 92 17.25 -29.94 -18.77
CA ALA A 92 17.65 -31.03 -17.92
C ALA A 92 17.24 -30.77 -16.47
N ALA A 93 17.00 -31.89 -15.74
CA ALA A 93 16.79 -31.84 -14.30
C ALA A 93 17.68 -32.91 -13.63
N THR A 94 18.44 -32.50 -12.63
CA THR A 94 19.37 -33.35 -11.91
C THR A 94 19.17 -33.19 -10.41
N ASN A 95 19.55 -34.26 -9.68
CA ASN A 95 19.58 -34.23 -8.22
C ASN A 95 21.04 -34.26 -7.76
N PRO A 96 21.62 -33.12 -7.34
CA PRO A 96 23.00 -33.07 -6.88
C PRO A 96 23.20 -33.68 -5.49
N SER A 97 22.23 -33.60 -4.60
CA SER A 97 22.29 -34.23 -3.27
C SER A 97 20.96 -34.16 -2.53
N GLY A 98 20.59 -35.23 -1.82
CA GLY A 98 19.38 -35.25 -0.98
C GLY A 98 18.12 -34.87 -1.77
N ASP A 99 17.34 -33.95 -1.24
CA ASP A 99 16.11 -33.48 -1.87
C ASP A 99 16.31 -32.28 -2.80
N LEU A 100 17.55 -31.83 -3.00
CA LEU A 100 17.88 -30.69 -3.84
C LEU A 100 17.80 -31.06 -5.32
N VAL A 101 17.06 -30.30 -6.11
CA VAL A 101 16.92 -30.45 -7.56
C VAL A 101 17.54 -29.25 -8.26
N ASN A 102 18.34 -29.48 -9.27
CA ASN A 102 18.87 -28.49 -10.20
C ASN A 102 18.16 -28.58 -11.54
N ILE A 103 17.62 -27.50 -12.02
CA ILE A 103 16.98 -27.37 -13.34
C ILE A 103 17.90 -26.54 -14.23
N GLU A 104 18.18 -27.07 -15.42
CA GLU A 104 18.85 -26.35 -16.49
C GLU A 104 17.83 -25.89 -17.52
N LYS A 105 17.83 -24.58 -17.80
CA LYS A 105 17.03 -23.95 -18.81
C LYS A 105 17.63 -22.60 -19.21
N ALA A 106 18.20 -22.56 -20.40
CA ALA A 106 18.82 -21.32 -20.92
C ALA A 106 17.86 -20.14 -20.87
N ASP A 107 18.35 -19.00 -20.39
CA ASP A 107 17.63 -17.72 -20.30
C ASP A 107 16.28 -17.86 -19.58
N HIS A 108 16.24 -18.56 -18.43
CA HIS A 108 14.97 -18.82 -17.73
C HIS A 108 14.28 -17.57 -17.17
N ASN A 109 15.00 -16.46 -16.99
CA ASN A 109 14.50 -15.18 -16.53
C ASN A 109 13.71 -15.20 -15.20
N LEU A 110 13.97 -16.20 -14.35
CA LEU A 110 13.39 -16.31 -13.01
C LEU A 110 14.30 -15.66 -11.98
N GLU A 111 13.70 -15.17 -10.90
CA GLU A 111 14.42 -14.66 -9.74
C GLU A 111 14.22 -15.58 -8.53
N THR A 112 15.16 -15.56 -7.59
CA THR A 112 15.02 -16.28 -6.31
C THR A 112 13.71 -15.89 -5.62
N GLY A 113 12.98 -16.89 -5.10
CA GLY A 113 11.65 -16.71 -4.52
C GLY A 113 10.50 -16.76 -5.54
N ALA A 114 10.77 -17.01 -6.83
CA ALA A 114 9.72 -17.30 -7.78
C ALA A 114 9.09 -18.66 -7.50
N SER A 115 7.77 -18.77 -7.64
CA SER A 115 7.08 -20.06 -7.57
C SER A 115 7.00 -20.69 -8.96
N VAL A 116 7.37 -21.97 -9.05
CA VAL A 116 7.27 -22.77 -10.28
C VAL A 116 6.40 -23.99 -10.04
N ILE A 117 5.60 -24.36 -11.04
CA ILE A 117 4.91 -25.64 -11.09
C ILE A 117 5.63 -26.48 -12.12
N VAL A 118 6.32 -27.54 -11.68
CA VAL A 118 7.05 -28.47 -12.52
C VAL A 118 6.19 -29.69 -12.79
N THR A 119 6.14 -30.11 -14.05
CA THR A 119 5.35 -31.27 -14.51
C THR A 119 6.06 -32.00 -15.66
N GLY A 120 5.68 -33.25 -15.90
CA GLY A 120 6.08 -34.02 -17.07
C GLY A 120 7.31 -34.88 -16.92
N PHE A 121 7.95 -34.93 -15.76
CA PHE A 121 8.95 -35.95 -15.43
C PHE A 121 8.28 -37.25 -15.01
N ASN A 122 8.95 -38.38 -15.28
CA ASN A 122 8.45 -39.71 -14.89
C ASN A 122 8.59 -39.94 -13.38
N GLU A 123 9.66 -39.42 -12.80
CA GLU A 123 9.90 -39.47 -11.36
C GLU A 123 9.05 -38.42 -10.68
N ALA A 124 8.11 -38.86 -9.84
CA ALA A 124 7.10 -37.98 -9.22
C ALA A 124 7.73 -36.89 -8.35
N GLU A 125 8.90 -37.16 -7.78
CA GLU A 125 9.61 -36.25 -6.88
C GLU A 125 10.07 -34.97 -7.54
N TYR A 126 10.30 -34.97 -8.86
CA TYR A 126 10.61 -33.73 -9.61
C TYR A 126 9.39 -32.87 -9.87
N ASN A 127 8.18 -33.45 -9.84
CA ASN A 127 6.96 -32.75 -10.17
C ASN A 127 6.30 -32.12 -8.93
N GLY A 128 5.79 -30.91 -9.02
CA GLY A 128 5.16 -30.25 -7.91
C GLY A 128 5.22 -28.73 -8.02
N THR A 129 4.79 -28.05 -6.96
CA THR A 129 4.92 -26.59 -6.83
C THR A 129 6.06 -26.29 -5.88
N PHE A 130 7.03 -25.49 -6.33
CA PHE A 130 8.25 -25.20 -5.61
C PHE A 130 8.59 -23.73 -5.65
N GLU A 131 9.14 -23.22 -4.57
CA GLU A 131 9.86 -21.94 -4.57
C GLU A 131 11.30 -22.22 -5.01
N ILE A 132 11.84 -21.36 -5.89
CA ILE A 132 13.15 -21.56 -6.48
C ILE A 132 14.22 -20.61 -5.91
N THR A 133 15.46 -21.09 -5.96
CA THR A 133 16.66 -20.29 -5.81
C THR A 133 17.35 -20.16 -7.17
N LYS A 134 17.52 -18.96 -7.68
CA LYS A 134 18.30 -18.70 -8.89
C LYS A 134 19.78 -18.94 -8.62
N ILE A 135 20.44 -19.73 -9.46
CA ILE A 135 21.87 -19.96 -9.41
C ILE A 135 22.58 -19.04 -10.40
N ASP A 136 22.14 -19.04 -11.65
CA ASP A 136 22.57 -18.16 -12.72
C ASP A 136 21.44 -17.97 -13.75
N ASP A 137 21.71 -17.41 -14.92
CA ASP A 137 20.67 -17.14 -15.92
C ASP A 137 20.16 -18.41 -16.62
N ASP A 138 20.89 -19.50 -16.52
CA ASP A 138 20.57 -20.80 -17.15
C ASP A 138 20.16 -21.89 -16.14
N ASN A 139 20.35 -21.64 -14.83
CA ASN A 139 20.12 -22.65 -13.78
C ASN A 139 19.35 -22.10 -12.58
N PHE A 140 18.39 -22.87 -12.08
CA PHE A 140 17.75 -22.65 -10.79
C PHE A 140 17.58 -23.95 -10.01
N GLN A 141 17.41 -23.84 -8.70
CA GLN A 141 17.25 -24.95 -7.79
C GLN A 141 15.96 -24.85 -6.98
N TYR A 142 15.43 -25.99 -6.56
CA TYR A 142 14.37 -26.11 -5.58
C TYR A 142 14.57 -27.36 -4.71
N THR A 143 13.87 -27.43 -3.58
CA THR A 143 13.85 -28.61 -2.72
C THR A 143 12.60 -29.43 -3.01
N ALA A 144 12.77 -30.65 -3.45
CA ALA A 144 11.70 -31.64 -3.66
C ALA A 144 11.11 -32.09 -2.33
N ALA A 145 9.92 -32.67 -2.34
CA ALA A 145 9.27 -33.22 -1.15
C ALA A 145 9.98 -34.48 -0.60
N SER A 146 10.75 -35.17 -1.44
CA SER A 146 11.60 -36.33 -1.11
C SER A 146 12.71 -36.44 -2.13
N THR A 147 13.76 -37.22 -1.78
CA THR A 147 14.91 -37.44 -2.67
C THR A 147 14.47 -38.13 -3.95
N PRO A 148 14.78 -37.55 -5.13
CA PRO A 148 14.44 -38.14 -6.42
C PRO A 148 15.02 -39.55 -6.63
N SER A 149 14.18 -40.42 -7.15
CA SER A 149 14.50 -41.85 -7.34
C SER A 149 15.47 -42.11 -8.47
N ALA A 150 15.67 -41.18 -9.38
CA ALA A 150 16.67 -41.23 -10.46
C ALA A 150 17.24 -39.85 -10.75
N THR A 151 18.50 -39.82 -11.24
CA THR A 151 19.17 -38.59 -11.71
C THR A 151 20.09 -38.93 -12.88
N PRO A 152 20.03 -38.22 -14.03
CA PRO A 152 19.05 -37.16 -14.33
C PRO A 152 17.62 -37.68 -14.38
N ALA A 153 16.64 -36.75 -14.25
CA ALA A 153 15.23 -37.07 -14.43
C ALA A 153 14.93 -37.60 -15.84
N THR A 154 13.93 -38.46 -15.94
CA THR A 154 13.46 -38.99 -17.23
C THR A 154 12.10 -38.37 -17.62
N GLY A 155 11.79 -38.37 -18.93
CA GLY A 155 10.58 -37.75 -19.44
C GLY A 155 10.84 -36.35 -19.99
N SER A 156 9.76 -35.64 -20.33
CA SER A 156 9.81 -34.27 -20.91
C SER A 156 9.27 -33.28 -19.91
N GLY A 157 10.11 -32.85 -18.99
CA GLY A 157 9.73 -31.87 -17.97
C GLY A 157 9.45 -30.48 -18.55
N SER A 158 8.50 -29.82 -17.96
CA SER A 158 8.24 -28.40 -18.18
C SER A 158 7.91 -27.72 -16.86
N TYR A 159 8.10 -26.39 -16.80
CA TYR A 159 7.64 -25.59 -15.69
C TYR A 159 6.76 -24.46 -16.14
N THR A 160 5.81 -24.09 -15.29
CA THR A 160 5.06 -22.84 -15.37
C THR A 160 5.51 -21.98 -14.20
N ALA A 161 6.05 -20.80 -14.46
CA ALA A 161 6.50 -19.91 -13.42
C ALA A 161 5.47 -18.82 -13.17
N SER A 162 5.26 -18.48 -11.90
CA SER A 162 4.55 -17.26 -11.55
C SER A 162 5.44 -16.40 -10.64
N GLU A 163 5.32 -15.09 -10.79
CA GLU A 163 5.94 -14.17 -9.83
C GLU A 163 5.32 -14.37 -8.45
N THR A 164 6.12 -14.17 -7.39
CA THR A 164 5.55 -13.95 -6.06
C THR A 164 4.81 -12.62 -6.04
N TRP A 165 3.83 -12.47 -5.14
CA TRP A 165 3.14 -11.20 -4.96
C TRP A 165 4.12 -10.09 -4.58
N ALA A 166 5.11 -10.38 -3.74
CA ALA A 166 6.17 -9.44 -3.35
C ALA A 166 6.94 -8.90 -4.57
N ASN A 167 7.37 -9.79 -5.49
CA ASN A 167 8.08 -9.40 -6.70
C ASN A 167 7.18 -8.62 -7.66
N ALA A 168 5.93 -9.05 -7.84
CA ALA A 168 4.96 -8.34 -8.68
C ALA A 168 4.69 -6.92 -8.17
N ILE A 169 4.52 -6.74 -6.86
CA ILE A 169 4.35 -5.42 -6.23
C ILE A 169 5.57 -4.54 -6.46
N GLN A 170 6.80 -5.08 -6.28
CA GLN A 170 8.02 -4.31 -6.53
C GLN A 170 8.08 -3.84 -7.99
N LYS A 171 7.88 -4.75 -8.94
CA LYS A 171 7.91 -4.41 -10.38
C LYS A 171 6.80 -3.43 -10.79
N CYS A 172 5.63 -3.51 -10.18
CA CYS A 172 4.58 -2.51 -10.38
C CYS A 172 4.98 -1.14 -9.81
N PHE A 173 5.60 -1.12 -8.63
CA PHE A 173 6.10 0.10 -8.01
C PHE A 173 7.23 0.75 -8.83
N ASP A 174 8.16 -0.04 -9.34
CA ASP A 174 9.27 0.44 -10.19
C ASP A 174 8.75 0.98 -11.53
N TYR A 175 7.69 0.36 -12.07
CA TYR A 175 7.05 0.81 -13.31
C TYR A 175 6.25 2.11 -13.13
N ASN A 176 5.46 2.20 -12.06
CA ASN A 176 4.69 3.39 -11.70
C ASN A 176 4.39 3.42 -10.19
N SER A 177 4.97 4.39 -9.50
CA SER A 177 4.86 4.56 -8.05
C SER A 177 3.81 5.60 -7.61
N THR A 178 2.93 6.07 -8.49
CA THR A 178 1.98 7.16 -8.17
C THR A 178 0.72 6.68 -7.43
N TRP A 179 0.56 5.38 -7.19
CA TRP A 179 -0.48 4.82 -6.32
C TRP A 179 -0.07 4.88 -4.84
N TYR A 180 -1.07 4.86 -3.95
CA TYR A 180 -0.81 4.89 -2.51
C TYR A 180 -1.27 3.63 -1.76
N ALA A 181 -2.40 3.06 -2.15
CA ALA A 181 -2.94 1.87 -1.49
C ALA A 181 -3.01 0.69 -2.46
N LEU A 182 -2.82 -0.51 -1.92
CA LEU A 182 -2.87 -1.77 -2.65
C LEU A 182 -4.03 -2.63 -2.15
N ALA A 183 -4.70 -3.33 -3.06
CA ALA A 183 -5.41 -4.56 -2.80
C ALA A 183 -5.07 -5.59 -3.89
N ILE A 184 -5.12 -6.89 -3.56
CA ILE A 184 -4.81 -7.98 -4.48
C ILE A 184 -6.05 -8.81 -4.79
N THR A 185 -6.08 -9.46 -5.94
CA THR A 185 -7.21 -10.31 -6.33
C THR A 185 -7.32 -11.57 -5.48
N SER A 186 -6.23 -12.04 -4.90
CA SER A 186 -6.18 -13.21 -4.01
C SER A 186 -6.64 -12.87 -2.58
N ALA A 187 -7.28 -13.84 -1.94
CA ALA A 187 -7.59 -13.82 -0.51
C ALA A 187 -6.91 -15.00 0.22
N VAL A 188 -5.94 -15.65 -0.43
CA VAL A 188 -5.17 -16.77 0.15
C VAL A 188 -4.15 -16.20 1.14
N GLU A 189 -4.04 -16.83 2.29
CA GLU A 189 -3.20 -16.39 3.41
C GLU A 189 -1.73 -16.17 3.00
N ALA A 190 -1.10 -17.14 2.34
CA ALA A 190 0.28 -17.03 1.88
C ALA A 190 0.51 -15.86 0.93
N ASP A 191 -0.47 -15.54 0.07
CA ASP A 191 -0.44 -14.42 -0.85
C ASP A 191 -0.55 -13.10 -0.10
N ILE A 192 -1.44 -13.04 0.91
CA ILE A 192 -1.60 -11.88 1.79
C ILE A 192 -0.30 -11.61 2.54
N LEU A 193 0.33 -12.63 3.14
CA LEU A 193 1.60 -12.49 3.85
C LEU A 193 2.72 -12.00 2.93
N SER A 194 2.81 -12.57 1.71
CA SER A 194 3.78 -12.15 0.71
C SER A 194 3.61 -10.68 0.29
N ALA A 195 2.36 -10.24 0.08
CA ALA A 195 2.05 -8.85 -0.25
C ALA A 195 2.32 -7.90 0.92
N ALA A 196 1.89 -8.28 2.13
CA ALA A 196 2.06 -7.51 3.35
C ALA A 196 3.54 -7.23 3.64
N GLY A 197 4.39 -8.26 3.67
CA GLY A 197 5.82 -8.11 3.91
C GLY A 197 6.50 -7.16 2.91
N LYS A 198 6.01 -7.11 1.67
CA LYS A 198 6.54 -6.18 0.67
C LYS A 198 6.08 -4.75 0.88
N ILE A 199 4.81 -4.54 1.24
CA ILE A 199 4.26 -3.20 1.44
C ILE A 199 4.89 -2.48 2.64
N GLU A 200 5.28 -3.21 3.70
CA GLU A 200 5.93 -2.61 4.88
C GLU A 200 7.18 -1.80 4.54
N VAL A 201 7.92 -2.16 3.47
CA VAL A 201 9.13 -1.45 3.06
C VAL A 201 8.89 -0.36 2.00
N LEU A 202 7.68 -0.23 1.46
CA LEU A 202 7.39 0.68 0.33
C LEU A 202 6.71 1.99 0.71
N LYS A 203 6.43 2.27 1.99
CA LYS A 203 5.63 3.42 2.44
C LYS A 203 4.31 3.57 1.64
N ARG A 204 3.60 2.46 1.48
CA ARG A 204 2.25 2.34 0.91
C ARG A 204 1.40 1.61 1.94
N ILE A 205 0.09 1.56 1.74
CA ILE A 205 -0.79 0.76 2.59
C ILE A 205 -1.37 -0.40 1.79
N PHE A 206 -1.62 -1.52 2.46
CA PHE A 206 -2.23 -2.71 1.88
C PHE A 206 -3.47 -3.10 2.65
N LEU A 207 -4.59 -3.19 1.95
CA LEU A 207 -5.83 -3.74 2.48
C LEU A 207 -6.06 -5.13 1.91
N ALA A 208 -6.10 -6.12 2.78
CA ALA A 208 -6.46 -7.49 2.47
C ALA A 208 -7.89 -7.78 2.91
N ARG A 209 -8.60 -8.62 2.15
CA ARG A 209 -9.83 -9.27 2.60
C ARG A 209 -9.54 -10.72 2.97
N SER A 210 -10.21 -11.25 3.98
CA SER A 210 -10.07 -12.64 4.39
C SER A 210 -11.42 -13.22 4.80
N SER A 211 -11.72 -14.43 4.34
CA SER A 211 -12.87 -15.25 4.78
C SER A 211 -12.43 -16.41 5.67
N ASP A 212 -11.20 -16.41 6.12
CA ASP A 212 -10.66 -17.44 7.01
C ASP A 212 -11.47 -17.45 8.33
N VAL A 213 -12.10 -18.58 8.60
CA VAL A 213 -12.97 -18.77 9.79
C VAL A 213 -12.15 -18.78 11.09
N ASP A 214 -10.88 -19.09 11.05
CA ASP A 214 -9.98 -19.06 12.19
C ASP A 214 -9.80 -17.63 12.73
N ASN A 215 -10.05 -16.61 11.91
CA ASN A 215 -10.12 -15.21 12.36
C ASN A 215 -11.26 -14.96 13.37
N LEU A 216 -12.28 -15.81 13.41
CA LEU A 216 -13.46 -15.68 14.26
C LEU A 216 -13.29 -16.35 15.64
N ASP A 217 -12.13 -16.98 15.88
CA ASP A 217 -11.77 -17.56 17.17
C ASP A 217 -10.49 -16.91 17.71
N SER A 218 -10.59 -16.29 18.88
CA SER A 218 -9.45 -15.62 19.51
C SER A 218 -8.37 -16.58 20.04
N ALA A 219 -8.64 -17.88 20.13
CA ALA A 219 -7.71 -18.90 20.54
C ALA A 219 -6.84 -19.42 19.36
N GLU A 220 -7.29 -19.20 18.12
CA GLU A 220 -6.58 -19.64 16.93
C GLU A 220 -5.36 -18.76 16.66
N THR A 221 -4.18 -19.40 16.67
CA THR A 221 -2.89 -18.75 16.44
C THR A 221 -2.39 -18.91 15.00
N GLY A 222 -3.08 -19.74 14.21
CA GLY A 222 -2.80 -19.96 12.78
C GLY A 222 -3.47 -18.94 11.87
N SER A 223 -4.47 -18.17 12.35
CA SER A 223 -5.24 -17.26 11.52
C SER A 223 -4.39 -16.13 10.94
N ILE A 224 -4.74 -15.66 9.74
CA ILE A 224 -4.02 -14.58 9.07
C ILE A 224 -3.95 -13.30 9.90
N LEU A 225 -5.03 -12.96 10.64
CA LEU A 225 -5.05 -11.78 11.51
C LEU A 225 -4.05 -11.92 12.66
N TYR A 226 -3.99 -13.09 13.30
CA TYR A 226 -3.02 -13.34 14.35
C TYR A 226 -1.58 -13.23 13.82
N GLN A 227 -1.27 -13.85 12.69
CA GLN A 227 0.06 -13.80 12.09
C GLN A 227 0.49 -12.39 11.74
N LEU A 228 -0.36 -11.60 11.07
CA LEU A 228 -0.07 -10.21 10.74
C LEU A 228 0.14 -9.36 11.98
N LYS A 229 -0.65 -9.57 13.03
CA LYS A 229 -0.47 -8.90 14.34
C LYS A 229 0.88 -9.24 14.97
N GLN A 230 1.30 -10.53 14.96
CA GLN A 230 2.60 -10.94 15.51
C GLN A 230 3.78 -10.34 14.73
N LEU A 231 3.63 -10.13 13.42
CA LEU A 231 4.60 -9.42 12.60
C LEU A 231 4.65 -7.91 12.88
N GLY A 232 3.63 -7.36 13.54
CA GLY A 232 3.58 -5.95 13.93
C GLY A 232 3.54 -4.99 12.75
N TYR A 233 2.87 -5.37 11.65
CA TYR A 233 2.87 -4.58 10.43
C TYR A 233 2.04 -3.30 10.57
N ASP A 234 2.67 -2.15 10.29
CA ASP A 234 2.06 -0.83 10.38
C ASP A 234 1.32 -0.39 9.11
N ARG A 235 1.51 -1.11 8.01
CA ARG A 235 1.00 -0.70 6.70
C ARG A 235 0.00 -1.65 6.11
N THR A 236 -0.26 -2.77 6.80
CA THR A 236 -1.22 -3.79 6.38
C THR A 236 -2.42 -3.80 7.32
N PHE A 237 -3.61 -3.77 6.76
CA PHE A 237 -4.86 -3.94 7.49
C PHE A 237 -5.78 -4.92 6.77
N THR A 238 -6.59 -5.65 7.51
CA THR A 238 -7.42 -6.71 6.98
C THR A 238 -8.86 -6.49 7.36
N ILE A 239 -9.76 -6.67 6.41
CA ILE A 239 -11.20 -6.73 6.65
C ILE A 239 -11.67 -8.17 6.54
N TYR A 240 -12.37 -8.66 7.60
CA TYR A 240 -13.08 -9.92 7.51
C TYR A 240 -14.29 -9.75 6.59
N ASN A 241 -14.44 -10.67 5.64
CA ASN A 241 -15.61 -10.76 4.77
C ASN A 241 -15.86 -12.23 4.45
N GLY A 242 -16.99 -12.78 4.88
CA GLY A 242 -17.30 -14.19 4.77
C GLY A 242 -17.43 -14.74 3.34
N ASP A 243 -17.56 -13.88 2.34
CA ASP A 243 -17.63 -14.25 0.92
C ASP A 243 -16.67 -13.43 0.07
N THR A 244 -15.38 -13.72 0.20
CA THR A 244 -14.30 -13.07 -0.57
C THR A 244 -14.30 -13.43 -2.07
N ALA A 245 -15.02 -14.46 -2.47
CA ALA A 245 -15.15 -14.87 -3.87
C ALA A 245 -16.08 -13.95 -4.67
N ASN A 246 -17.13 -13.44 -4.03
CA ASN A 246 -18.15 -12.61 -4.67
C ASN A 246 -18.02 -11.13 -4.30
N TYR A 247 -17.47 -10.81 -3.11
CA TYR A 247 -17.39 -9.44 -2.62
C TYR A 247 -15.95 -9.01 -2.41
N PHE A 248 -15.64 -7.83 -2.87
CA PHE A 248 -14.33 -7.17 -2.77
C PHE A 248 -14.42 -6.02 -1.76
N ALA A 249 -14.61 -6.36 -0.48
CA ALA A 249 -14.74 -5.39 0.61
C ALA A 249 -13.49 -4.50 0.76
N ASP A 250 -12.32 -5.03 0.44
CA ASP A 250 -11.05 -4.31 0.33
C ASP A 250 -11.11 -3.20 -0.72
N ALA A 251 -11.49 -3.52 -1.95
CA ALA A 251 -11.62 -2.55 -3.02
C ALA A 251 -12.71 -1.50 -2.72
N ALA A 252 -13.84 -1.91 -2.11
CA ALA A 252 -14.89 -1.00 -1.68
C ALA A 252 -14.38 0.02 -0.66
N TRP A 253 -13.69 -0.46 0.37
CA TRP A 253 -13.23 0.40 1.46
C TRP A 253 -12.11 1.35 1.01
N LEU A 254 -11.18 0.86 0.18
CA LEU A 254 -10.19 1.73 -0.47
C LEU A 254 -10.86 2.78 -1.37
N GLY A 255 -11.80 2.36 -2.23
CA GLY A 255 -12.55 3.26 -3.09
C GLY A 255 -13.30 4.35 -2.33
N ARG A 256 -13.90 4.01 -1.18
CA ARG A 256 -14.65 4.93 -0.32
C ARG A 256 -13.76 5.93 0.43
N GLN A 257 -12.58 5.50 0.89
CA GLN A 257 -11.78 6.27 1.85
C GLN A 257 -10.58 7.00 1.23
N LEU A 258 -9.98 6.49 0.17
CA LEU A 258 -8.83 7.15 -0.45
C LEU A 258 -9.12 8.55 -1.03
N PRO A 259 -10.33 8.84 -1.55
CA PRO A 259 -10.67 10.19 -2.01
C PRO A 259 -10.74 11.26 -0.91
N THR A 260 -10.77 10.84 0.37
CA THR A 260 -10.75 11.79 1.49
C THR A 260 -9.34 12.33 1.72
N THR A 261 -9.23 13.55 2.23
CA THR A 261 -7.93 14.10 2.66
C THR A 261 -7.30 13.20 3.73
N PRO A 262 -6.01 12.85 3.63
CA PRO A 262 -5.34 12.06 4.65
C PRO A 262 -5.45 12.70 6.04
N GLY A 263 -5.78 11.89 7.05
CA GLY A 263 -5.96 12.33 8.43
C GLY A 263 -7.33 12.93 8.76
N SER A 264 -8.10 13.42 7.76
CA SER A 264 -9.39 14.10 8.00
C SER A 264 -10.59 13.18 8.24
N SER A 265 -10.43 11.88 8.10
CA SER A 265 -11.55 10.93 8.22
C SER A 265 -11.08 9.61 8.79
N ASN A 266 -11.71 9.17 9.87
CA ASN A 266 -11.51 7.81 10.39
C ASN A 266 -11.98 6.76 9.37
N TRP A 267 -11.51 5.53 9.52
CA TRP A 267 -11.88 4.41 8.65
C TRP A 267 -13.07 3.61 9.18
N ALA A 268 -13.48 3.83 10.44
CA ALA A 268 -14.70 3.24 11.01
C ALA A 268 -15.95 3.96 10.50
N PHE A 269 -17.12 3.28 10.70
CA PHE A 269 -18.47 3.80 10.42
C PHE A 269 -18.72 4.18 8.96
N LYS A 270 -18.11 3.46 8.02
CA LYS A 270 -18.33 3.69 6.58
C LYS A 270 -19.26 2.64 6.01
N SER A 271 -20.24 3.08 5.24
CA SER A 271 -21.07 2.20 4.42
C SER A 271 -20.32 1.87 3.13
N LEU A 272 -20.35 0.60 2.72
CA LEU A 272 -19.70 0.09 1.52
C LEU A 272 -20.74 -0.35 0.51
N THR A 273 -20.89 0.39 -0.58
CA THR A 273 -21.86 0.09 -1.64
C THR A 273 -21.51 -1.23 -2.31
N GLY A 274 -22.53 -2.09 -2.46
CA GLY A 274 -22.38 -3.38 -3.15
C GLY A 274 -21.74 -4.50 -2.32
N ILE A 275 -21.42 -4.25 -1.04
CA ILE A 275 -20.90 -5.25 -0.12
C ILE A 275 -22.01 -5.66 0.84
N ILE A 276 -22.18 -6.97 1.03
CA ILE A 276 -23.08 -7.52 2.06
C ILE A 276 -22.33 -7.55 3.39
N ALA A 277 -22.96 -6.99 4.42
CA ALA A 277 -22.41 -7.03 5.77
C ALA A 277 -22.49 -8.46 6.34
N ASP A 278 -21.45 -8.86 7.05
CA ASP A 278 -21.40 -10.14 7.73
C ASP A 278 -22.30 -10.14 8.98
N ASP A 279 -22.94 -11.27 9.24
CA ASP A 279 -23.75 -11.50 10.44
C ASP A 279 -22.92 -12.27 11.47
N LEU A 280 -22.06 -11.55 12.18
CA LEU A 280 -21.15 -12.11 13.16
C LEU A 280 -21.76 -12.11 14.58
N LEU A 281 -21.47 -13.15 15.33
CA LEU A 281 -21.72 -13.13 16.78
C LEU A 281 -20.77 -12.13 17.45
N SER A 282 -21.20 -11.54 18.58
CA SER A 282 -20.35 -10.59 19.32
C SER A 282 -19.00 -11.16 19.75
N SER A 283 -18.91 -12.49 20.01
CA SER A 283 -17.65 -13.17 20.29
C SER A 283 -16.75 -13.24 19.07
N GLN A 284 -17.30 -13.47 17.88
CA GLN A 284 -16.59 -13.54 16.63
C GLN A 284 -16.01 -12.17 16.24
N SER A 285 -16.84 -11.12 16.30
CA SER A 285 -16.36 -9.74 16.08
C SER A 285 -15.26 -9.39 17.08
N SER A 286 -15.41 -9.80 18.36
CA SER A 286 -14.39 -9.57 19.39
C SER A 286 -13.08 -10.31 19.10
N ALA A 287 -13.12 -11.51 18.53
CA ALA A 287 -11.95 -12.26 18.10
C ALA A 287 -11.19 -11.53 17.00
N VAL A 288 -11.89 -11.06 15.96
CA VAL A 288 -11.32 -10.23 14.90
C VAL A 288 -10.64 -8.99 15.48
N PHE A 289 -11.30 -8.27 16.38
CA PHE A 289 -10.76 -7.05 17.00
C PHE A 289 -9.57 -7.33 17.94
N THR A 290 -9.56 -8.46 18.63
CA THR A 290 -8.42 -8.89 19.46
C THR A 290 -7.15 -9.03 18.64
N ASN A 291 -7.28 -9.39 17.37
CA ASN A 291 -6.17 -9.53 16.42
C ASN A 291 -6.03 -8.31 15.48
N ASN A 292 -6.52 -7.12 15.91
CA ASN A 292 -6.43 -5.86 15.16
C ASN A 292 -7.08 -5.91 13.76
N GLY A 293 -7.94 -6.90 13.50
CA GLY A 293 -8.74 -6.97 12.28
C GLY A 293 -9.91 -6.01 12.28
N ASN A 294 -10.54 -5.86 11.13
CA ASN A 294 -11.68 -4.99 10.89
C ASN A 294 -12.85 -5.81 10.34
N THR A 295 -14.06 -5.34 10.55
CA THR A 295 -15.30 -6.01 10.10
C THR A 295 -16.20 -5.04 9.35
N TYR A 296 -17.14 -5.61 8.57
CA TYR A 296 -18.25 -4.89 7.98
C TYR A 296 -19.54 -5.55 8.45
N GLU A 297 -20.24 -4.94 9.39
CA GLU A 297 -21.37 -5.52 10.12
C GLU A 297 -22.55 -4.57 10.18
N THR A 298 -23.76 -5.10 10.43
CA THR A 298 -24.98 -4.30 10.58
C THR A 298 -25.23 -3.93 12.04
N PHE A 299 -25.31 -2.62 12.33
CA PHE A 299 -25.67 -2.07 13.62
C PHE A 299 -26.91 -1.19 13.50
N ALA A 300 -27.95 -1.48 14.27
CA ALA A 300 -29.22 -0.76 14.23
C ALA A 300 -29.79 -0.61 12.80
N GLY A 301 -29.64 -1.65 11.98
CA GLY A 301 -30.08 -1.67 10.58
C GLY A 301 -29.18 -0.94 9.58
N GLN A 302 -28.02 -0.41 10.01
CA GLN A 302 -27.05 0.24 9.15
C GLN A 302 -25.79 -0.62 9.01
N PRO A 303 -25.39 -1.02 7.78
CA PRO A 303 -24.14 -1.72 7.56
C PRO A 303 -22.98 -0.73 7.61
N ILE A 304 -21.98 -1.00 8.46
CA ILE A 304 -20.84 -0.11 8.69
C ILE A 304 -19.55 -0.89 8.90
N THR A 305 -18.43 -0.27 8.50
CA THR A 305 -17.09 -0.75 8.87
C THR A 305 -16.83 -0.48 10.35
N ARG A 306 -16.16 -1.43 11.00
CA ARG A 306 -15.79 -1.33 12.42
C ARG A 306 -14.27 -1.29 12.56
N TYR A 307 -13.79 -0.59 13.55
CA TYR A 307 -12.42 -0.32 13.94
C TYR A 307 -11.70 0.64 12.97
N GLY A 308 -10.95 0.20 12.02
CA GLY A 308 -10.06 1.03 11.20
C GLY A 308 -8.62 0.97 11.68
N LYS A 309 -8.15 -0.24 12.05
CA LYS A 309 -6.79 -0.49 12.54
C LYS A 309 -5.95 -1.26 11.54
N VAL A 310 -4.64 -0.98 11.57
CA VAL A 310 -3.62 -1.81 10.93
C VAL A 310 -3.21 -2.98 11.85
N ALA A 311 -2.45 -3.93 11.33
CA ALA A 311 -2.09 -5.15 12.04
C ALA A 311 -1.30 -4.90 13.35
N SER A 312 -0.46 -3.87 13.43
CA SER A 312 0.21 -3.48 14.68
C SER A 312 -0.74 -2.96 15.77
N GLY A 313 -1.95 -2.54 15.38
CA GLY A 313 -2.96 -1.97 16.27
C GLY A 313 -3.07 -0.45 16.22
N GLU A 314 -2.25 0.22 15.40
CA GLU A 314 -2.37 1.65 15.14
C GLU A 314 -3.60 1.94 14.24
N TRP A 315 -4.02 3.20 14.17
CA TRP A 315 -5.15 3.63 13.36
C TRP A 315 -4.71 3.94 11.92
N ILE A 316 -5.50 3.52 10.93
CA ILE A 316 -5.18 3.73 9.50
C ILE A 316 -5.11 5.22 9.15
N ASP A 317 -5.97 6.04 9.73
CA ASP A 317 -5.98 7.49 9.53
C ASP A 317 -4.71 8.15 10.09
N VAL A 318 -4.17 7.66 11.21
CA VAL A 318 -2.90 8.12 11.79
C VAL A 318 -1.73 7.80 10.84
N ILE A 319 -1.62 6.55 10.39
CA ILE A 319 -0.57 6.15 9.43
C ILE A 319 -0.64 6.98 8.15
N ARG A 320 -1.84 7.11 7.58
CA ARG A 320 -2.06 7.86 6.35
C ARG A 320 -1.80 9.35 6.51
N GLY A 321 -2.21 9.92 7.65
CA GLY A 321 -1.96 11.33 7.98
C GLY A 321 -0.47 11.62 8.18
N ALA A 322 0.27 10.71 8.84
CA ALA A 322 1.71 10.83 9.02
C ALA A 322 2.47 10.76 7.68
N ASP A 323 2.08 9.85 6.78
CA ASP A 323 2.66 9.76 5.44
C ASP A 323 2.42 11.06 4.64
N TRP A 324 1.21 11.62 4.72
CA TRP A 324 0.86 12.88 4.08
C TRP A 324 1.69 14.03 4.64
N LEU A 325 1.77 14.15 5.96
CA LEU A 325 2.52 15.21 6.61
C LEU A 325 3.99 15.17 6.21
N GLN A 326 4.60 13.98 6.21
CA GLN A 326 5.98 13.80 5.77
C GLN A 326 6.17 14.24 4.31
N ALA A 327 5.29 13.81 3.40
CA ALA A 327 5.38 14.15 1.98
C ALA A 327 5.24 15.67 1.77
N ARG A 328 4.24 16.31 2.39
CA ARG A 328 4.01 17.76 2.26
C ARG A 328 5.17 18.59 2.81
N LEU A 329 5.73 18.21 3.96
CA LEU A 329 6.92 18.88 4.51
C LEU A 329 8.11 18.78 3.54
N GLN A 330 8.39 17.60 3.01
CA GLN A 330 9.47 17.40 2.04
C GLN A 330 9.25 18.23 0.77
N GLU A 331 8.04 18.20 0.22
CA GLU A 331 7.66 18.93 -0.99
C GLU A 331 7.74 20.44 -0.79
N ASN A 332 7.21 20.97 0.32
CA ASN A 332 7.21 22.40 0.59
C ASN A 332 8.63 22.96 0.79
N LEU A 333 9.46 22.25 1.58
CA LEU A 333 10.85 22.63 1.77
C LEU A 333 11.66 22.53 0.48
N TYR A 334 11.46 21.46 -0.30
CA TYR A 334 12.12 21.32 -1.60
C TYR A 334 11.68 22.41 -2.60
N SER A 335 10.38 22.71 -2.67
CA SER A 335 9.85 23.81 -3.48
C SER A 335 10.51 25.13 -3.10
N THR A 336 10.68 25.38 -1.81
CA THR A 336 11.38 26.58 -1.32
C THR A 336 12.83 26.62 -1.83
N LEU A 337 13.58 25.54 -1.69
CA LEU A 337 14.98 25.47 -2.13
C LEU A 337 15.18 25.75 -3.62
N ILE A 338 14.25 25.31 -4.49
CA ILE A 338 14.39 25.48 -5.95
C ILE A 338 13.86 26.84 -6.47
N ASN A 339 13.09 27.58 -5.67
CA ASN A 339 12.46 28.82 -6.07
C ASN A 339 13.16 30.08 -5.48
N VAL A 340 14.10 29.91 -4.55
CA VAL A 340 14.92 31.01 -4.03
C VAL A 340 16.38 30.86 -4.52
N GLU A 341 17.09 31.97 -4.70
CA GLU A 341 18.49 31.96 -5.09
C GLU A 341 19.36 31.19 -4.07
N LYS A 342 19.09 31.38 -2.78
CA LYS A 342 19.64 30.63 -1.65
C LYS A 342 18.82 30.89 -0.39
N ILE A 343 18.76 29.90 0.51
CA ILE A 343 18.45 30.13 1.91
C ILE A 343 19.78 30.45 2.60
N PRO A 344 19.95 31.67 3.17
CA PRO A 344 21.21 32.03 3.81
C PRO A 344 21.41 31.18 5.08
N TYR A 345 22.67 30.87 5.38
CA TYR A 345 23.02 30.14 6.61
C TYR A 345 23.09 31.13 7.79
N THR A 346 21.94 31.66 8.18
CA THR A 346 21.72 32.66 9.22
C THR A 346 20.42 32.35 9.97
N ASP A 347 20.18 32.98 11.11
CA ASP A 347 18.92 32.82 11.85
C ASP A 347 17.71 33.18 10.98
N ALA A 348 17.79 34.24 10.17
CA ALA A 348 16.75 34.58 9.18
C ALA A 348 16.51 33.47 8.14
N GLY A 349 17.53 32.66 7.81
CA GLY A 349 17.35 31.47 6.98
C GLY A 349 16.66 30.33 7.75
N GLY A 350 16.89 30.23 9.05
CA GLY A 350 16.15 29.34 9.97
C GLY A 350 14.68 29.73 10.03
N ASP A 351 14.36 31.02 10.13
CA ASP A 351 12.97 31.53 10.13
C ASP A 351 12.21 31.16 8.84
N ILE A 352 12.89 31.16 7.69
CA ILE A 352 12.28 30.71 6.42
C ILE A 352 11.88 29.23 6.51
N ILE A 353 12.78 28.39 7.04
CA ILE A 353 12.52 26.96 7.22
C ILE A 353 11.37 26.73 8.19
N GLU A 354 11.37 27.43 9.34
CA GLU A 354 10.31 27.36 10.33
C GLU A 354 8.95 27.71 9.75
N ASN A 355 8.86 28.82 9.03
CA ASN A 355 7.60 29.27 8.42
C ASN A 355 7.07 28.25 7.40
N LYS A 356 7.95 27.55 6.67
CA LYS A 356 7.55 26.51 5.72
C LYS A 356 7.08 25.22 6.39
N ILE A 357 7.62 24.90 7.55
CA ILE A 357 7.12 23.79 8.39
C ILE A 357 5.76 24.18 8.98
N ARG A 358 5.64 25.38 9.52
CA ARG A 358 4.41 25.92 10.11
C ARG A 358 3.24 25.88 9.12
N GLU A 359 3.46 26.31 7.88
CA GLU A 359 2.47 26.29 6.80
C GLU A 359 1.83 24.89 6.63
N ILE A 360 2.63 23.82 6.69
CA ILE A 360 2.13 22.45 6.54
C ILE A 360 1.49 21.90 7.83
N LEU A 361 1.99 22.33 9.00
CA LEU A 361 1.36 21.95 10.26
C LEU A 361 -0.02 22.64 10.42
N ASP A 362 -0.14 23.88 9.97
CA ASP A 362 -1.42 24.59 9.95
C ASP A 362 -2.41 23.95 8.96
N GLU A 363 -1.96 23.49 7.77
CA GLU A 363 -2.78 22.67 6.87
C GLU A 363 -3.23 21.37 7.55
N GLY A 364 -2.37 20.78 8.39
CA GLY A 364 -2.71 19.62 9.21
C GLY A 364 -3.79 19.90 10.24
N VAL A 365 -3.82 21.11 10.80
CA VAL A 365 -4.89 21.59 11.71
C VAL A 365 -6.20 21.81 10.93
N GLU A 366 -6.15 22.46 9.79
CA GLU A 366 -7.32 22.69 8.92
C GLU A 366 -7.98 21.38 8.44
N ASN A 367 -7.19 20.33 8.32
CA ASN A 367 -7.64 18.99 7.95
C ASN A 367 -8.08 18.11 9.15
N ASP A 368 -8.20 18.66 10.36
CA ASP A 368 -8.52 17.93 11.60
C ASP A 368 -7.54 16.77 11.93
N PHE A 369 -6.35 16.76 11.37
CA PHE A 369 -5.31 15.77 11.68
C PHE A 369 -4.49 16.16 12.92
N ILE A 370 -4.13 17.44 13.02
CA ILE A 370 -3.47 18.01 14.19
C ILE A 370 -4.52 18.72 15.04
N ALA A 371 -4.46 18.49 16.36
CA ALA A 371 -5.38 19.10 17.30
C ALA A 371 -5.22 20.63 17.35
N ALA A 372 -6.33 21.34 17.52
CA ALA A 372 -6.35 22.76 17.87
C ALA A 372 -6.84 22.96 19.31
N ASP A 373 -6.48 24.10 19.90
CA ASP A 373 -7.07 24.55 21.17
C ASP A 373 -8.45 25.19 20.97
N ALA A 374 -9.02 25.73 22.04
CA ALA A 374 -10.34 26.35 22.00
C ALA A 374 -10.40 27.63 21.12
N ASP A 375 -9.26 28.26 20.88
CA ASP A 375 -9.13 29.46 20.04
C ASP A 375 -8.77 29.10 18.58
N GLY A 376 -8.68 27.80 18.25
CA GLY A 376 -8.35 27.29 16.94
C GLY A 376 -6.84 27.27 16.63
N VAL A 377 -5.99 27.47 17.63
CA VAL A 377 -4.54 27.46 17.43
C VAL A 377 -4.02 26.01 17.47
N GLY A 378 -3.21 25.65 16.49
CA GLY A 378 -2.65 24.30 16.38
C GLY A 378 -1.78 23.89 17.56
N GLN A 379 -2.02 22.70 18.10
CA GLN A 379 -1.24 22.14 19.21
C GLN A 379 0.04 21.49 18.69
N TYR A 380 0.98 22.31 18.25
CA TYR A 380 2.29 21.87 17.81
C TYR A 380 3.38 22.86 18.29
N THR A 381 4.62 22.39 18.32
CA THR A 381 5.80 23.20 18.60
C THR A 381 6.86 22.92 17.56
N ILE A 382 7.47 23.97 16.99
CA ILE A 382 8.60 23.87 16.08
C ILE A 382 9.82 24.37 16.84
N THR A 383 10.93 23.65 16.73
CA THR A 383 12.23 24.04 17.30
C THR A 383 13.22 24.18 16.15
N VAL A 384 13.74 25.38 15.97
CA VAL A 384 14.82 25.69 15.03
C VAL A 384 16.01 26.21 15.85
N PRO A 385 17.19 25.60 15.76
CA PRO A 385 18.35 26.05 16.50
C PRO A 385 18.89 27.37 15.95
N ASP A 386 19.44 28.22 16.83
CA ASP A 386 20.24 29.36 16.42
C ASP A 386 21.45 28.86 15.61
N VAL A 387 21.83 29.59 14.57
CA VAL A 387 22.98 29.19 13.74
C VAL A 387 24.26 29.08 14.57
N ALA A 388 24.38 29.83 15.67
CA ALA A 388 25.53 29.73 16.57
C ALA A 388 25.68 28.31 17.16
N ASP A 389 24.58 27.62 17.43
CA ASP A 389 24.54 26.30 18.08
C ASP A 389 24.75 25.13 17.11
N ILE A 390 24.67 25.37 15.81
CA ILE A 390 24.91 24.33 14.78
C ILE A 390 26.42 24.05 14.69
N SER A 391 26.79 22.77 14.56
CA SER A 391 28.16 22.33 14.51
C SER A 391 28.93 22.93 13.32
N SER A 392 30.24 23.17 13.50
CA SER A 392 31.10 23.64 12.40
C SER A 392 31.18 22.63 11.25
N ALA A 393 31.03 21.33 11.53
CA ALA A 393 31.00 20.28 10.51
C ALA A 393 29.76 20.37 9.64
N ASP A 394 28.58 20.58 10.25
CA ASP A 394 27.31 20.76 9.51
C ASP A 394 27.32 22.05 8.69
N LYS A 395 27.87 23.16 9.27
CA LYS A 395 28.05 24.41 8.55
C LYS A 395 28.92 24.22 7.30
N LEU A 396 30.02 23.48 7.43
CA LEU A 396 30.90 23.17 6.29
C LEU A 396 30.22 22.29 5.25
N ALA A 397 29.39 21.33 5.69
CA ALA A 397 28.59 20.47 4.84
C ALA A 397 27.34 21.16 4.25
N ARG A 398 27.07 22.43 4.61
CA ARG A 398 25.84 23.17 4.27
C ARG A 398 24.56 22.46 4.71
N LEU A 399 24.62 21.73 5.82
CA LEU A 399 23.50 21.02 6.44
C LEU A 399 22.93 21.87 7.58
N PHE A 400 21.68 22.32 7.44
CA PHE A 400 20.96 22.95 8.54
C PHE A 400 20.32 21.85 9.40
N SER A 401 21.01 21.43 10.44
CA SER A 401 20.62 20.32 11.34
C SER A 401 19.90 20.81 12.59
N GLY A 402 19.24 19.90 13.33
CA GLY A 402 18.61 20.18 14.63
C GLY A 402 17.20 20.75 14.54
N VAL A 403 16.63 20.93 13.34
CA VAL A 403 15.23 21.32 13.20
C VAL A 403 14.33 20.15 13.59
N SER A 404 13.34 20.40 14.44
CA SER A 404 12.37 19.40 14.88
C SER A 404 11.01 20.03 15.13
N PHE A 405 9.98 19.19 15.17
CA PHE A 405 8.65 19.61 15.63
C PHE A 405 7.99 18.48 16.43
N THR A 406 7.03 18.87 17.26
CA THR A 406 6.08 17.96 17.94
C THR A 406 4.67 18.45 17.63
N ALA A 407 3.73 17.53 17.46
CA ALA A 407 2.33 17.86 17.24
C ALA A 407 1.42 16.87 17.97
N THR A 408 0.32 17.35 18.52
CA THR A 408 -0.74 16.53 19.11
C THR A 408 -1.74 16.19 18.03
N LEU A 409 -2.01 14.88 17.83
CA LEU A 409 -3.02 14.45 16.84
C LEU A 409 -4.44 14.66 17.41
N ALA A 410 -5.37 15.08 16.53
CA ALA A 410 -6.77 15.30 16.92
C ALA A 410 -7.48 14.00 17.28
N GLY A 411 -7.11 12.89 16.59
CA GLY A 411 -7.72 11.58 16.81
C GLY A 411 -9.19 11.52 16.40
N ALA A 412 -9.80 10.34 16.48
CA ALA A 412 -11.21 10.14 16.16
C ALA A 412 -11.95 9.42 17.30
N VAL A 413 -13.20 9.83 17.59
CA VAL A 413 -14.03 9.20 18.60
C VAL A 413 -14.73 7.99 17.99
N ASN A 414 -14.35 6.79 18.45
CA ASN A 414 -14.95 5.52 18.00
C ASN A 414 -15.89 4.88 19.05
N LYS A 415 -15.94 5.43 20.28
CA LYS A 415 -16.83 4.94 21.34
C LYS A 415 -17.20 6.09 22.28
N ILE A 416 -18.48 6.16 22.65
CA ILE A 416 -19.00 7.12 23.61
C ILE A 416 -19.55 6.34 24.80
N ALA A 417 -19.13 6.70 26.01
CA ALA A 417 -19.69 6.19 27.26
C ALA A 417 -20.45 7.32 27.97
N ILE A 418 -21.70 7.06 28.31
CA ILE A 418 -22.56 8.01 29.04
C ILE A 418 -23.04 7.31 30.32
N SER A 419 -22.85 7.95 31.46
CA SER A 419 -23.42 7.53 32.74
C SER A 419 -24.41 8.59 33.20
N GLY A 420 -25.64 8.18 33.49
CA GLY A 420 -26.64 9.03 34.14
C GLY A 420 -26.82 8.63 35.62
N ASN A 421 -27.06 9.60 36.50
CA ASN A 421 -27.45 9.38 37.92
C ASN A 421 -28.95 9.45 38.07
#